data_600019e223003f9183645c4bb4682aec
#
_entry.id   600019e223003f9183645c4bb4682aec
#
_cell.length_a   1.000
_cell.length_b   1.000
_cell.length_c   1.000
_cell.angle_alpha   90.00
_cell.angle_beta   90.00
_cell.angle_gamma   90.00
#
_symmetry.space_group_name_H-M   'P 1'
#
loop_
_entity.id
_entity.type
_entity.pdbx_description
1 polymer ?
#
loop_
_entity_poly.entity_id
_entity_poly.type
_entity_poly.pdbx_seq_one_letter_code
_entity_poly.pdbx_strand_id
1 'polypeptide(L)'
;MNAAERKTARVLRGALLSFRDDPRAGGRDSHVFEPAGAVAIDETGRIAWAGAASQLAAEHKAAPQDDHGDALILPGFIDAHIHFPQYRMLAAPGGDLLDWLERFTFKEEARYADPAHGAAAAEVFLDRLFAHGTTAAAVYSSVHMVAAEALFSAAERRGMALVTGKTLMDRNAPAAVRDDVETAMRESESLIAAWHGRSRLRYAVTPRFAVTSTEAQLRAAGELCRAHPGAYMQTHLAESAREIEAVKALFPWAKDYTDVYDRFGLVGPRSLFGHGIHLSERECARLSESGSIIVHCPTSNTFLGSGLFDIDRLADPRRPVRLGIATDIGGGTSYFLPATLGEAHKVARLKGRRLSPLDAFYLATLGNARALGLEGEIGSLEPGRFADIAVLDPRATPVLAARHELSESLEDTLFALMMLADDRAVAATYVAGRCVHRRAKAD
;
A
#
# COMPACT_ATOMS: atom_id res chain seq x y z
N MET A 1 -2.06 31.81 5.89
CA MET A 1 -1.15 32.12 4.76
C MET A 1 -1.70 31.46 3.53
N ASN A 2 -1.98 32.23 2.49
CA ASN A 2 -2.40 31.68 1.20
C ASN A 2 -1.27 30.85 0.58
N ALA A 3 -1.58 29.81 -0.20
CA ALA A 3 -0.58 28.95 -0.85
C ALA A 3 0.47 29.72 -1.69
N ALA A 4 0.13 30.91 -2.17
CA ALA A 4 1.01 31.81 -2.93
C ALA A 4 2.10 32.52 -2.13
N GLU A 5 2.08 32.48 -0.77
CA GLU A 5 3.04 33.20 0.07
C GLU A 5 4.12 32.28 0.69
N ARG A 6 4.10 30.98 0.41
CA ARG A 6 5.03 30.04 1.02
C ARG A 6 6.33 29.97 0.25
N LYS A 7 7.44 30.08 0.99
CA LYS A 7 8.79 30.01 0.41
C LYS A 7 9.09 28.59 -0.08
N THR A 8 9.69 28.50 -1.26
CA THR A 8 10.21 27.23 -1.79
C THR A 8 11.42 26.80 -0.99
N ALA A 9 11.36 25.58 -0.45
CA ALA A 9 12.43 24.99 0.33
C ALA A 9 13.41 24.18 -0.55
N ARG A 10 12.92 23.62 -1.67
CA ARG A 10 13.69 22.74 -2.55
C ARG A 10 13.06 22.62 -3.92
N VAL A 11 13.87 22.36 -4.94
CA VAL A 11 13.42 21.97 -6.28
C VAL A 11 14.07 20.65 -6.67
N LEU A 12 13.26 19.69 -7.13
CA LEU A 12 13.74 18.46 -7.75
C LEU A 12 13.69 18.61 -9.27
N ARG A 13 14.72 18.15 -9.99
CA ARG A 13 14.78 18.16 -11.46
C ARG A 13 14.99 16.77 -11.99
N GLY A 14 14.30 16.43 -13.08
CA GLY A 14 14.32 15.12 -13.72
C GLY A 14 13.14 14.95 -14.67
N ALA A 15 12.97 13.78 -15.26
CA ALA A 15 11.74 13.47 -16.00
C ALA A 15 10.57 13.31 -15.01
N LEU A 16 9.41 13.90 -15.30
CA LEU A 16 8.23 13.84 -14.42
C LEU A 16 7.16 12.92 -14.98
N LEU A 17 6.59 12.08 -14.14
CA LEU A 17 5.33 11.37 -14.41
C LEU A 17 4.35 11.62 -13.26
N SER A 18 3.14 12.06 -13.59
CA SER A 18 2.05 12.21 -12.62
C SER A 18 0.71 11.83 -13.25
N PHE A 19 -0.11 11.08 -12.54
CA PHE A 19 -1.46 10.73 -12.99
C PHE A 19 -2.46 11.78 -12.54
N ARG A 20 -3.46 12.06 -13.39
CA ARG A 20 -4.64 12.91 -13.15
C ARG A 20 -5.89 12.07 -13.02
N ASP A 21 -5.94 10.96 -13.78
CA ASP A 21 -7.08 10.06 -13.79
C ASP A 21 -6.65 8.63 -14.12
N ASP A 22 -7.60 7.68 -14.03
CA ASP A 22 -7.39 6.28 -14.42
C ASP A 22 -7.12 6.21 -15.95
N PRO A 23 -5.96 5.72 -16.37
CA PRO A 23 -5.64 5.61 -17.79
C PRO A 23 -6.65 4.76 -18.59
N ARG A 24 -7.30 3.78 -17.92
CA ARG A 24 -8.34 2.94 -18.55
C ARG A 24 -9.61 3.71 -18.89
N ALA A 25 -9.89 4.79 -18.15
CA ALA A 25 -11.08 5.64 -18.34
C ALA A 25 -10.77 6.99 -18.98
N GLY A 26 -9.61 7.59 -18.67
CA GLY A 26 -9.28 8.98 -18.99
C GLY A 26 -8.55 9.21 -20.32
N GLY A 27 -8.16 8.17 -21.04
CA GLY A 27 -7.46 8.32 -22.33
C GLY A 27 -6.10 9.05 -22.21
N ARG A 28 -5.76 9.88 -23.24
CA ARG A 28 -4.44 10.56 -23.33
C ARG A 28 -4.21 11.61 -22.24
N ASP A 29 -5.24 12.18 -21.65
CA ASP A 29 -5.15 13.23 -20.63
C ASP A 29 -5.07 12.67 -19.19
N SER A 30 -5.04 11.34 -19.04
CA SER A 30 -5.00 10.66 -17.74
C SER A 30 -3.70 10.89 -16.96
N HIS A 31 -2.62 11.30 -17.64
CA HIS A 31 -1.31 11.54 -17.01
C HIS A 31 -0.59 12.72 -17.66
N VAL A 32 0.43 13.22 -16.96
CA VAL A 32 1.39 14.21 -17.44
C VAL A 32 2.76 13.56 -17.46
N PHE A 33 3.45 13.67 -18.58
CA PHE A 33 4.85 13.31 -18.71
C PHE A 33 5.66 14.50 -19.23
N GLU A 34 6.68 14.93 -18.49
CA GLU A 34 7.60 16.01 -18.82
C GLU A 34 9.03 15.48 -18.82
N PRO A 35 9.66 15.27 -19.99
CA PRO A 35 10.99 14.69 -20.08
C PRO A 35 12.07 15.53 -19.38
N ALA A 36 11.87 16.85 -19.31
CA ALA A 36 12.75 17.80 -18.64
C ALA A 36 11.93 18.63 -17.63
N GLY A 37 11.52 17.98 -16.55
CA GLY A 37 10.60 18.53 -15.58
C GLY A 37 11.29 19.07 -14.32
N ALA A 38 10.49 19.73 -13.48
CA ALA A 38 10.86 20.12 -12.13
C ALA A 38 9.66 20.11 -11.18
N VAL A 39 9.93 19.86 -9.89
CA VAL A 39 8.95 19.94 -8.80
C VAL A 39 9.50 20.91 -7.75
N ALA A 40 8.80 22.01 -7.48
CA ALA A 40 9.10 22.94 -6.40
C ALA A 40 8.32 22.52 -5.14
N ILE A 41 9.03 22.39 -4.03
CA ILE A 41 8.50 21.96 -2.73
C ILE A 41 8.60 23.13 -1.75
N ASP A 42 7.51 23.44 -1.06
CA ASP A 42 7.48 24.50 -0.05
C ASP A 42 8.03 24.04 1.31
N GLU A 43 8.18 24.99 2.23
CA GLU A 43 8.70 24.77 3.59
C GLU A 43 7.79 23.87 4.45
N THR A 44 6.53 23.64 4.04
CA THR A 44 5.60 22.74 4.72
C THR A 44 5.65 21.31 4.16
N GLY A 45 6.54 21.06 3.17
CA GLY A 45 6.68 19.77 2.50
C GLY A 45 5.60 19.47 1.46
N ARG A 46 4.92 20.54 0.98
CA ARG A 46 3.92 20.39 -0.08
C ARG A 46 4.48 20.84 -1.42
N ILE A 47 3.91 20.31 -2.48
CA ILE A 47 4.22 20.69 -3.85
C ILE A 47 3.65 22.10 -4.08
N ALA A 48 4.52 23.06 -4.34
CA ALA A 48 4.15 24.41 -4.72
C ALA A 48 3.88 24.49 -6.23
N TRP A 49 4.67 23.77 -7.03
CA TRP A 49 4.58 23.74 -8.48
C TRP A 49 5.22 22.47 -9.05
N ALA A 50 4.69 21.95 -10.17
CA ALA A 50 5.27 20.87 -10.95
C ALA A 50 4.97 21.04 -12.44
N GLY A 51 5.96 20.81 -13.30
CA GLY A 51 5.82 20.97 -14.76
C GLY A 51 7.15 21.00 -15.50
N ALA A 52 7.17 21.51 -16.72
CA ALA A 52 8.39 21.63 -17.53
C ALA A 52 9.39 22.59 -16.86
N ALA A 53 10.62 22.18 -16.68
CA ALA A 53 11.65 22.96 -15.97
C ALA A 53 11.92 24.34 -16.62
N SER A 54 11.67 24.47 -17.93
CA SER A 54 11.73 25.75 -18.65
C SER A 54 10.70 26.79 -18.17
N GLN A 55 9.58 26.32 -17.61
CA GLN A 55 8.49 27.16 -17.10
C GLN A 55 8.63 27.46 -15.59
N LEU A 56 9.66 26.93 -14.93
CA LEU A 56 9.88 27.17 -13.50
C LEU A 56 10.10 28.66 -13.24
N ALA A 57 9.27 29.26 -12.39
CA ALA A 57 9.36 30.68 -12.06
C ALA A 57 10.66 31.04 -11.35
N ALA A 58 11.10 32.30 -11.48
CA ALA A 58 12.37 32.76 -10.90
C ALA A 58 12.44 32.61 -9.38
N GLU A 59 11.31 32.79 -8.70
CA GLU A 59 11.20 32.62 -7.25
C GLU A 59 11.54 31.21 -6.76
N HIS A 60 11.20 30.18 -7.55
CA HIS A 60 11.57 28.80 -7.22
C HIS A 60 13.02 28.47 -7.55
N LYS A 61 13.63 29.12 -8.56
CA LYS A 61 15.00 28.86 -9.01
C LYS A 61 16.05 29.19 -7.97
N ALA A 62 15.74 30.07 -7.00
CA ALA A 62 16.65 30.45 -5.92
C ALA A 62 16.78 29.39 -4.82
N ALA A 63 15.86 28.41 -4.75
CA ALA A 63 15.91 27.35 -3.76
C ALA A 63 16.99 26.29 -4.11
N PRO A 64 17.50 25.55 -3.11
CA PRO A 64 18.37 24.40 -3.35
C PRO A 64 17.81 23.44 -4.39
N GLN A 65 18.67 23.00 -5.32
CA GLN A 65 18.28 22.12 -6.43
C GLN A 65 18.82 20.72 -6.18
N ASP A 66 17.97 19.70 -6.26
CA ASP A 66 18.36 18.30 -6.38
C ASP A 66 18.18 17.88 -7.83
N ASP A 67 19.26 17.73 -8.56
CA ASP A 67 19.24 17.30 -9.97
C ASP A 67 19.43 15.78 -10.03
N HIS A 68 18.41 15.11 -10.57
CA HIS A 68 18.36 13.67 -10.76
C HIS A 68 18.63 13.25 -12.24
N GLY A 69 19.06 14.19 -13.09
CA GLY A 69 19.36 13.92 -14.50
C GLY A 69 18.13 13.35 -15.23
N ASP A 70 18.30 12.18 -15.88
CA ASP A 70 17.24 11.51 -16.64
C ASP A 70 16.37 10.61 -15.78
N ALA A 71 16.56 10.57 -14.45
CA ALA A 71 15.74 9.75 -13.57
C ALA A 71 14.28 10.23 -13.55
N LEU A 72 13.36 9.27 -13.42
CA LEU A 72 11.93 9.51 -13.41
C LEU A 72 11.46 9.89 -12.00
N ILE A 73 10.98 11.11 -11.85
CA ILE A 73 10.33 11.64 -10.64
C ILE A 73 8.83 11.34 -10.75
N LEU A 74 8.28 10.59 -9.80
CA LEU A 74 6.87 10.23 -9.76
C LEU A 74 6.35 10.30 -8.31
N PRO A 75 5.00 10.32 -8.11
CA PRO A 75 4.45 10.21 -6.77
C PRO A 75 5.00 8.96 -6.08
N GLY A 76 5.32 9.07 -4.79
CA GLY A 76 5.77 7.93 -4.01
C GLY A 76 4.76 6.78 -4.06
N PHE A 77 5.26 5.57 -4.05
CA PHE A 77 4.41 4.39 -4.07
C PHE A 77 3.61 4.29 -2.77
N ILE A 78 2.39 3.78 -2.91
CA ILE A 78 1.45 3.53 -1.81
C ILE A 78 1.21 2.03 -1.76
N ASP A 79 1.52 1.39 -0.64
CA ASP A 79 1.27 -0.04 -0.44
C ASP A 79 -0.05 -0.25 0.29
N ALA A 80 -1.05 -0.82 -0.37
CA ALA A 80 -2.39 -0.92 0.18
C ALA A 80 -2.60 -2.12 1.12
N HIS A 81 -1.58 -3.00 1.30
CA HIS A 81 -1.64 -4.17 2.19
C HIS A 81 -0.23 -4.74 2.44
N ILE A 82 0.25 -4.62 3.66
CA ILE A 82 1.58 -5.10 4.04
C ILE A 82 1.62 -5.45 5.53
N HIS A 83 2.43 -6.43 5.93
CA HIS A 83 2.54 -6.89 7.31
C HIS A 83 3.84 -6.45 7.98
N PHE A 84 3.75 -5.50 8.90
CA PHE A 84 4.89 -5.01 9.68
C PHE A 84 5.64 -6.12 10.43
N PRO A 85 4.97 -7.02 11.18
CA PRO A 85 5.71 -8.03 11.94
C PRO A 85 6.44 -9.06 11.07
N GLN A 86 6.11 -9.14 9.79
CA GLN A 86 6.64 -10.12 8.85
C GLN A 86 7.78 -9.56 7.98
N TYR A 87 8.29 -8.37 8.30
CA TYR A 87 9.23 -7.61 7.47
C TYR A 87 10.50 -8.37 7.08
N ARG A 88 10.87 -9.41 7.80
CA ARG A 88 12.05 -10.25 7.55
C ARG A 88 11.74 -11.69 7.16
N MET A 89 10.46 -12.02 6.93
CA MET A 89 10.03 -13.39 6.61
C MET A 89 9.95 -13.69 5.11
N LEU A 90 10.47 -12.81 4.26
CA LEU A 90 10.40 -12.99 2.81
C LEU A 90 10.95 -14.35 2.39
N ALA A 91 10.28 -14.98 1.42
CA ALA A 91 10.64 -16.29 0.88
C ALA A 91 10.72 -17.42 1.92
N ALA A 92 9.99 -17.31 3.04
CA ALA A 92 9.87 -18.42 3.98
C ALA A 92 9.09 -19.58 3.33
N PRO A 93 9.69 -20.76 3.15
CA PRO A 93 9.09 -21.84 2.37
C PRO A 93 7.94 -22.48 3.16
N GLY A 94 6.71 -22.33 2.70
CA GLY A 94 5.50 -22.94 3.25
C GLY A 94 4.82 -23.87 2.26
N GLY A 95 3.89 -24.68 2.75
CA GLY A 95 2.96 -25.42 1.91
C GLY A 95 1.86 -24.50 1.39
N ASP A 96 0.71 -24.52 2.07
CA ASP A 96 -0.37 -23.55 1.82
C ASP A 96 -0.39 -22.42 2.87
N LEU A 97 -1.29 -21.47 2.71
CA LEU A 97 -1.47 -20.32 3.60
C LEU A 97 -1.55 -20.72 5.09
N LEU A 98 -2.41 -21.67 5.46
CA LEU A 98 -2.65 -22.00 6.86
C LEU A 98 -1.42 -22.67 7.50
N ASP A 99 -0.74 -23.54 6.77
CA ASP A 99 0.53 -24.17 7.15
C ASP A 99 1.64 -23.12 7.33
N TRP A 100 1.72 -22.17 6.40
CA TRP A 100 2.71 -21.09 6.42
C TRP A 100 2.52 -20.17 7.64
N LEU A 101 1.26 -19.85 8.00
CA LEU A 101 0.93 -19.07 9.19
C LEU A 101 1.45 -19.74 10.47
N GLU A 102 1.20 -21.04 10.64
CA GLU A 102 1.62 -21.79 11.83
C GLU A 102 3.14 -21.97 11.92
N ARG A 103 3.79 -22.27 10.79
CA ARG A 103 5.22 -22.59 10.78
C ARG A 103 6.11 -21.36 10.96
N PHE A 104 5.72 -20.22 10.42
CA PHE A 104 6.57 -19.04 10.35
C PHE A 104 5.92 -17.81 11.00
N THR A 105 4.74 -17.43 10.56
CA THR A 105 4.13 -16.14 10.83
C THR A 105 3.85 -15.94 12.32
N PHE A 106 3.11 -16.84 12.95
CA PHE A 106 2.74 -16.69 14.35
C PHE A 106 3.94 -16.68 15.29
N LYS A 107 5.01 -17.38 14.93
CA LYS A 107 6.27 -17.38 15.72
C LYS A 107 6.97 -16.02 15.65
N GLU A 108 7.01 -15.43 14.49
CA GLU A 108 7.63 -14.12 14.30
C GLU A 108 6.78 -13.01 14.93
N GLU A 109 5.47 -13.05 14.74
CA GLU A 109 4.53 -12.06 15.31
C GLU A 109 4.51 -12.09 16.85
N ALA A 110 4.72 -13.25 17.48
CA ALA A 110 4.80 -13.37 18.94
C ALA A 110 5.96 -12.57 19.56
N ARG A 111 7.03 -12.30 18.83
CA ARG A 111 8.17 -11.51 19.30
C ARG A 111 7.83 -10.06 19.56
N TYR A 112 6.75 -9.56 18.97
CA TYR A 112 6.29 -8.18 19.10
C TYR A 112 5.57 -7.89 20.42
N ALA A 113 5.48 -8.87 21.32
CA ALA A 113 5.17 -8.65 22.72
C ALA A 113 6.26 -7.85 23.44
N ASP A 114 7.52 -7.89 22.95
CA ASP A 114 8.63 -7.09 23.46
C ASP A 114 8.59 -5.67 22.83
N PRO A 115 8.37 -4.61 23.63
CA PRO A 115 8.36 -3.24 23.14
C PRO A 115 9.67 -2.81 22.49
N ALA A 116 10.81 -3.28 23.00
CA ALA A 116 12.12 -2.93 22.45
C ALA A 116 12.32 -3.55 21.05
N HIS A 117 11.90 -4.81 20.89
CA HIS A 117 11.87 -5.46 19.58
C HIS A 117 10.96 -4.72 18.60
N GLY A 118 9.72 -4.39 19.03
CA GLY A 118 8.76 -3.66 18.20
C GLY A 118 9.30 -2.30 17.75
N ALA A 119 9.91 -1.54 18.65
CA ALA A 119 10.49 -0.23 18.34
C ALA A 119 11.65 -0.32 17.34
N ALA A 120 12.59 -1.24 17.53
CA ALA A 120 13.70 -1.45 16.60
C ALA A 120 13.22 -1.93 15.22
N ALA A 121 12.27 -2.85 15.20
CA ALA A 121 11.70 -3.39 13.98
C ALA A 121 10.95 -2.30 13.18
N ALA A 122 10.24 -1.37 13.84
CA ALA A 122 9.50 -0.30 13.18
C ALA A 122 10.44 0.64 12.39
N GLU A 123 11.59 1.00 12.94
CA GLU A 123 12.57 1.83 12.21
C GLU A 123 13.10 1.09 10.97
N VAL A 124 13.50 -0.18 11.13
CA VAL A 124 14.01 -0.99 10.01
C VAL A 124 12.94 -1.19 8.93
N PHE A 125 11.69 -1.42 9.33
CA PHE A 125 10.58 -1.59 8.40
C PHE A 125 10.35 -0.33 7.55
N LEU A 126 10.30 0.85 8.20
CA LEU A 126 10.14 2.12 7.48
C LEU A 126 11.33 2.41 6.56
N ASP A 127 12.57 2.15 7.02
CA ASP A 127 13.76 2.31 6.18
C ASP A 127 13.68 1.40 4.93
N ARG A 128 13.16 0.17 5.05
CA ARG A 128 12.93 -0.72 3.90
C ARG A 128 11.89 -0.14 2.95
N LEU A 129 10.77 0.36 3.45
CA LEU A 129 9.75 0.99 2.61
C LEU A 129 10.34 2.17 1.83
N PHE A 130 11.07 3.05 2.50
CA PHE A 130 11.68 4.22 1.86
C PHE A 130 12.76 3.85 0.85
N ALA A 131 13.58 2.84 1.14
CA ALA A 131 14.58 2.34 0.19
C ALA A 131 13.97 1.77 -1.09
N HIS A 132 12.68 1.38 -1.05
CA HIS A 132 11.94 0.86 -2.19
C HIS A 132 10.95 1.87 -2.80
N GLY A 133 11.00 3.15 -2.39
CA GLY A 133 10.17 4.22 -2.96
C GLY A 133 8.74 4.29 -2.39
N THR A 134 8.41 3.51 -1.37
CA THR A 134 7.08 3.50 -0.74
C THR A 134 7.03 4.60 0.32
N THR A 135 6.04 5.50 0.20
CA THR A 135 5.89 6.70 1.05
C THR A 135 4.63 6.69 1.89
N ALA A 136 3.70 5.79 1.60
CA ALA A 136 2.48 5.56 2.36
C ALA A 136 2.09 4.08 2.34
N ALA A 137 1.44 3.59 3.40
CA ALA A 137 1.02 2.18 3.45
C ALA A 137 -0.21 1.95 4.35
N ALA A 138 -0.99 0.90 4.00
CA ALA A 138 -1.96 0.27 4.89
C ALA A 138 -1.33 -1.02 5.47
N VAL A 139 -1.09 -1.02 6.78
CA VAL A 139 -0.19 -1.97 7.43
C VAL A 139 -0.91 -2.78 8.49
N TYR A 140 -0.76 -4.09 8.44
CA TYR A 140 -1.12 -4.98 9.54
C TYR A 140 0.01 -4.98 10.58
N SER A 141 -0.33 -4.69 11.84
CA SER A 141 0.58 -4.85 12.97
C SER A 141 0.40 -6.22 13.61
N SER A 142 0.88 -6.41 14.84
CA SER A 142 0.66 -7.58 15.67
C SER A 142 -0.59 -7.41 16.55
N VAL A 143 -1.00 -8.46 17.27
CA VAL A 143 -2.03 -8.37 18.31
C VAL A 143 -1.58 -7.54 19.52
N HIS A 144 -0.29 -7.33 19.67
CA HIS A 144 0.28 -6.58 20.79
C HIS A 144 0.15 -5.07 20.55
N MET A 145 -0.53 -4.36 21.46
CA MET A 145 -0.72 -2.90 21.41
C MET A 145 0.60 -2.16 21.22
N VAL A 146 1.64 -2.58 21.96
CA VAL A 146 2.98 -1.95 21.92
C VAL A 146 3.63 -1.99 20.53
N ALA A 147 3.32 -2.98 19.70
CA ALA A 147 3.81 -3.06 18.34
C ALA A 147 3.15 -1.99 17.43
N ALA A 148 1.83 -1.81 17.57
CA ALA A 148 1.10 -0.77 16.84
C ALA A 148 1.56 0.63 17.27
N GLU A 149 1.75 0.87 18.58
CA GLU A 149 2.28 2.12 19.11
C GLU A 149 3.69 2.43 18.58
N ALA A 150 4.57 1.44 18.55
CA ALA A 150 5.92 1.58 18.01
C ALA A 150 5.89 2.01 16.54
N LEU A 151 5.03 1.38 15.73
CA LEU A 151 4.89 1.68 14.31
C LEU A 151 4.28 3.07 14.09
N PHE A 152 3.22 3.45 14.79
CA PHE A 152 2.66 4.80 14.74
C PHE A 152 3.68 5.86 15.13
N SER A 153 4.41 5.64 16.21
CA SER A 153 5.44 6.55 16.72
C SER A 153 6.57 6.75 15.70
N ALA A 154 7.07 5.67 15.08
CA ALA A 154 8.09 5.74 14.04
C ALA A 154 7.57 6.49 12.80
N ALA A 155 6.36 6.18 12.33
CA ALA A 155 5.75 6.83 11.18
C ALA A 155 5.54 8.34 11.42
N GLU A 156 5.10 8.76 12.60
CA GLU A 156 4.95 10.16 12.95
C GLU A 156 6.29 10.91 12.88
N ARG A 157 7.34 10.37 13.51
CA ARG A 157 8.69 10.99 13.47
C ARG A 157 9.22 11.14 12.04
N ARG A 158 8.92 10.16 11.18
CA ARG A 158 9.35 10.16 9.77
C ARG A 158 8.40 10.95 8.86
N GLY A 159 7.22 11.34 9.36
CA GLY A 159 6.19 12.07 8.61
C GLY A 159 5.47 11.21 7.56
N MET A 160 5.51 9.89 7.68
CA MET A 160 4.88 8.95 6.75
C MET A 160 3.36 8.95 6.89
N ALA A 161 2.63 8.90 5.79
CA ALA A 161 1.20 8.62 5.80
C ALA A 161 0.98 7.12 6.06
N LEU A 162 0.25 6.79 7.13
CA LEU A 162 0.10 5.42 7.57
C LEU A 162 -1.34 5.12 7.99
N VAL A 163 -1.87 4.00 7.51
CA VAL A 163 -3.10 3.37 7.98
C VAL A 163 -2.70 2.09 8.69
N THR A 164 -2.94 1.96 9.99
CA THR A 164 -2.59 0.76 10.77
C THR A 164 -3.43 0.65 12.04
N GLY A 165 -3.37 -0.49 12.69
CA GLY A 165 -3.99 -0.76 13.99
C GLY A 165 -3.52 -2.10 14.54
N LYS A 166 -3.83 -2.40 15.80
CA LYS A 166 -3.52 -3.73 16.32
C LYS A 166 -4.36 -4.78 15.61
N THR A 167 -3.76 -5.92 15.31
CA THR A 167 -4.44 -7.07 14.73
C THR A 167 -5.29 -7.77 15.79
N LEU A 168 -6.49 -8.22 15.40
CA LEU A 168 -7.43 -8.90 16.29
C LEU A 168 -7.46 -10.39 15.94
N MET A 169 -7.18 -11.24 16.92
CA MET A 169 -7.29 -12.70 16.85
C MET A 169 -7.68 -13.24 18.21
N ASP A 170 -8.81 -13.98 18.32
CA ASP A 170 -9.28 -14.56 19.57
C ASP A 170 -9.49 -16.09 19.51
N ARG A 171 -9.28 -16.71 18.32
CA ARG A 171 -9.33 -18.18 18.15
C ARG A 171 -8.34 -18.64 17.06
N ASN A 172 -8.15 -19.96 16.95
CA ASN A 172 -7.35 -20.61 15.89
C ASN A 172 -5.97 -19.98 15.68
N ALA A 173 -5.36 -19.47 16.76
CA ALA A 173 -4.02 -18.93 16.80
C ALA A 173 -3.35 -19.32 18.12
N PRO A 174 -2.01 -19.44 18.17
CA PRO A 174 -1.27 -19.71 19.41
C PRO A 174 -1.56 -18.63 20.46
N ALA A 175 -1.53 -19.00 21.75
CA ALA A 175 -1.81 -18.08 22.85
C ALA A 175 -0.93 -16.81 22.84
N ALA A 176 0.31 -16.91 22.35
CA ALA A 176 1.23 -15.78 22.24
C ALA A 176 0.84 -14.71 21.21
N VAL A 177 -0.11 -14.99 20.31
CA VAL A 177 -0.62 -14.07 19.28
C VAL A 177 -2.15 -14.03 19.27
N ARG A 178 -2.75 -14.23 20.43
CA ARG A 178 -4.20 -14.20 20.62
C ARG A 178 -4.54 -13.35 21.85
N ASP A 179 -5.58 -12.56 21.77
CA ASP A 179 -6.13 -11.80 22.88
C ASP A 179 -7.63 -12.09 23.07
N ASP A 180 -8.18 -11.67 24.19
CA ASP A 180 -9.62 -11.71 24.44
C ASP A 180 -10.30 -10.45 23.86
N VAL A 181 -11.60 -10.54 23.62
CA VAL A 181 -12.38 -9.47 22.99
C VAL A 181 -12.36 -8.16 23.80
N GLU A 182 -12.46 -8.24 25.13
CA GLU A 182 -12.49 -7.07 26.01
C GLU A 182 -11.16 -6.31 25.95
N THR A 183 -10.05 -7.02 26.10
CA THR A 183 -8.71 -6.44 25.99
C THR A 183 -8.47 -5.87 24.59
N ALA A 184 -8.84 -6.61 23.55
CA ALA A 184 -8.68 -6.18 22.16
C ALA A 184 -9.41 -4.84 21.88
N MET A 185 -10.64 -4.69 22.35
CA MET A 185 -11.43 -3.48 22.15
C MET A 185 -10.90 -2.30 22.98
N ARG A 186 -10.60 -2.51 24.26
CA ARG A 186 -10.04 -1.48 25.13
C ARG A 186 -8.73 -0.91 24.59
N GLU A 187 -7.84 -1.78 24.11
CA GLU A 187 -6.57 -1.36 23.50
C GLU A 187 -6.77 -0.65 22.18
N SER A 188 -7.71 -1.12 21.34
CA SER A 188 -8.06 -0.45 20.08
C SER A 188 -8.61 0.94 20.31
N GLU A 189 -9.52 1.14 21.27
CA GLU A 189 -10.03 2.47 21.66
C GLU A 189 -8.88 3.39 22.10
N SER A 190 -7.97 2.89 22.92
CA SER A 190 -6.80 3.66 23.38
C SER A 190 -5.91 4.10 22.20
N LEU A 191 -5.65 3.20 21.25
CA LEU A 191 -4.86 3.51 20.04
C LEU A 191 -5.59 4.49 19.11
N ILE A 192 -6.92 4.37 18.95
CA ILE A 192 -7.73 5.31 18.18
C ILE A 192 -7.62 6.70 18.79
N ALA A 193 -7.84 6.82 20.10
CA ALA A 193 -7.77 8.09 20.81
C ALA A 193 -6.38 8.76 20.72
N ALA A 194 -5.31 7.96 20.71
CA ALA A 194 -3.94 8.46 20.65
C ALA A 194 -3.48 8.86 19.24
N TRP A 195 -3.91 8.12 18.21
CA TRP A 195 -3.26 8.16 16.91
C TRP A 195 -4.18 8.49 15.73
N HIS A 196 -5.48 8.19 15.78
CA HIS A 196 -6.36 8.42 14.64
C HIS A 196 -6.52 9.91 14.33
N GLY A 197 -6.21 10.31 13.11
CA GLY A 197 -6.29 11.72 12.68
C GLY A 197 -5.13 12.60 13.15
N ARG A 198 -4.17 12.04 13.89
CA ARG A 198 -2.98 12.77 14.32
C ARG A 198 -1.97 12.80 13.15
N SER A 199 -1.56 14.02 12.76
CA SER A 199 -0.66 14.20 11.60
C SER A 199 -1.22 13.50 10.33
N ARG A 200 -0.49 12.52 9.81
CA ARG A 200 -0.85 11.76 8.62
C ARG A 200 -1.22 10.30 8.94
N LEU A 201 -1.59 10.04 10.21
CA LEU A 201 -1.87 8.71 10.73
C LEU A 201 -3.37 8.43 10.77
N ARG A 202 -3.74 7.21 10.44
CA ARG A 202 -5.12 6.72 10.44
C ARG A 202 -5.17 5.35 11.12
N TYR A 203 -6.15 5.15 11.98
CA TYR A 203 -6.37 3.84 12.59
C TYR A 203 -7.18 2.94 11.67
N ALA A 204 -6.84 1.63 11.68
CA ALA A 204 -7.62 0.57 11.05
C ALA A 204 -8.02 -0.49 12.09
N VAL A 205 -9.30 -0.75 12.23
CA VAL A 205 -9.81 -1.92 12.95
C VAL A 205 -9.44 -3.15 12.13
N THR A 206 -8.65 -4.07 12.71
CA THR A 206 -7.94 -5.08 11.93
C THR A 206 -8.24 -6.51 12.41
N PRO A 207 -9.46 -7.06 12.24
CA PRO A 207 -9.64 -8.51 12.35
C PRO A 207 -8.78 -9.18 11.28
N ARG A 208 -7.83 -10.07 11.70
CA ARG A 208 -6.89 -10.63 10.72
C ARG A 208 -7.63 -11.30 9.56
N PHE A 209 -8.50 -12.25 9.89
CA PHE A 209 -9.45 -12.90 8.95
C PHE A 209 -10.46 -13.73 9.75
N ALA A 210 -11.56 -14.15 9.11
CA ALA A 210 -12.65 -14.81 9.81
C ALA A 210 -12.25 -16.14 10.49
N VAL A 211 -11.20 -16.82 10.00
CA VAL A 211 -10.71 -18.06 10.64
C VAL A 211 -10.21 -17.82 12.06
N THR A 212 -9.56 -16.67 12.31
CA THR A 212 -8.99 -16.34 13.63
C THR A 212 -9.87 -15.44 14.48
N SER A 213 -11.10 -15.13 14.04
CA SER A 213 -12.03 -14.28 14.77
C SER A 213 -13.34 -14.99 15.09
N THR A 214 -13.78 -14.95 16.36
CA THR A 214 -15.12 -15.40 16.73
C THR A 214 -16.19 -14.39 16.30
N GLU A 215 -17.47 -14.81 16.32
CA GLU A 215 -18.60 -13.88 16.10
C GLU A 215 -18.61 -12.73 17.12
N ALA A 216 -18.17 -12.99 18.35
CA ALA A 216 -18.08 -11.97 19.40
C ALA A 216 -17.03 -10.90 19.03
N GLN A 217 -15.85 -11.32 18.56
CA GLN A 217 -14.82 -10.39 18.12
C GLN A 217 -15.23 -9.61 16.87
N LEU A 218 -15.82 -10.27 15.86
CA LEU A 218 -16.30 -9.58 14.65
C LEU A 218 -17.42 -8.57 14.98
N ARG A 219 -18.33 -8.91 15.89
CA ARG A 219 -19.39 -8.00 16.37
C ARG A 219 -18.79 -6.76 17.05
N ALA A 220 -17.85 -6.98 17.97
CA ALA A 220 -17.19 -5.89 18.69
C ALA A 220 -16.36 -5.01 17.73
N ALA A 221 -15.67 -5.61 16.75
CA ALA A 221 -14.98 -4.87 15.70
C ALA A 221 -15.94 -4.01 14.87
N GLY A 222 -17.12 -4.52 14.51
CA GLY A 222 -18.15 -3.76 13.80
C GLY A 222 -18.75 -2.63 14.66
N GLU A 223 -18.89 -2.82 15.96
CA GLU A 223 -19.30 -1.79 16.90
C GLU A 223 -18.26 -0.67 16.99
N LEU A 224 -17.00 -1.03 17.05
CA LEU A 224 -15.88 -0.09 17.03
C LEU A 224 -15.83 0.73 15.73
N CYS A 225 -16.02 0.09 14.56
CA CYS A 225 -16.11 0.80 13.27
C CYS A 225 -17.29 1.80 13.25
N ARG A 226 -18.43 1.45 13.83
CA ARG A 226 -19.60 2.36 13.92
C ARG A 226 -19.36 3.53 14.87
N ALA A 227 -18.66 3.29 15.97
CA ALA A 227 -18.29 4.33 16.92
C ALA A 227 -17.28 5.33 16.34
N HIS A 228 -16.42 4.85 15.43
CA HIS A 228 -15.35 5.64 14.79
C HIS A 228 -15.46 5.63 13.25
N PRO A 229 -16.44 6.30 12.64
CA PRO A 229 -16.71 6.21 11.20
C PRO A 229 -15.59 6.77 10.32
N GLY A 230 -14.62 7.48 10.89
CA GLY A 230 -13.39 7.94 10.23
C GLY A 230 -12.31 6.87 10.14
N ALA A 231 -12.34 5.86 11.00
CA ALA A 231 -11.37 4.76 10.99
C ALA A 231 -11.58 3.84 9.79
N TYR A 232 -10.50 3.16 9.40
CA TYR A 232 -10.56 2.10 8.39
C TYR A 232 -10.90 0.77 9.05
N MET A 233 -11.30 -0.18 8.23
CA MET A 233 -11.32 -1.61 8.54
C MET A 233 -10.42 -2.33 7.54
N GLN A 234 -9.60 -3.27 7.97
CA GLN A 234 -8.82 -4.12 7.07
C GLN A 234 -8.83 -5.57 7.52
N THR A 235 -8.92 -6.48 6.56
CA THR A 235 -8.96 -7.92 6.78
C THR A 235 -8.59 -8.68 5.51
N HIS A 236 -8.37 -9.99 5.61
CA HIS A 236 -8.18 -10.88 4.45
C HIS A 236 -9.52 -11.49 4.02
N LEU A 237 -9.69 -11.74 2.74
CA LEU A 237 -10.94 -12.24 2.17
C LEU A 237 -10.69 -13.17 0.99
N ALA A 238 -11.18 -14.41 1.07
CA ALA A 238 -11.26 -15.35 -0.03
C ALA A 238 -9.93 -15.52 -0.79
N GLU A 239 -8.84 -15.66 -0.04
CA GLU A 239 -7.50 -15.84 -0.58
C GLU A 239 -7.28 -17.25 -1.12
N SER A 240 -7.66 -18.28 -0.36
CA SER A 240 -7.45 -19.66 -0.77
C SER A 240 -8.71 -20.53 -0.62
N ALA A 241 -8.80 -21.61 -1.41
CA ALA A 241 -9.94 -22.53 -1.32
C ALA A 241 -10.04 -23.19 0.06
N ARG A 242 -8.91 -23.56 0.66
CA ARG A 242 -8.89 -24.18 2.00
C ARG A 242 -9.35 -23.21 3.09
N GLU A 243 -8.97 -21.95 3.00
CA GLU A 243 -9.45 -20.89 3.89
C GLU A 243 -10.99 -20.73 3.78
N ILE A 244 -11.53 -20.69 2.56
CA ILE A 244 -12.98 -20.58 2.32
C ILE A 244 -13.74 -21.75 2.96
N GLU A 245 -13.26 -22.98 2.80
CA GLU A 245 -13.88 -24.14 3.42
C GLU A 245 -13.83 -24.08 4.96
N ALA A 246 -12.71 -23.59 5.53
CA ALA A 246 -12.61 -23.37 6.97
C ALA A 246 -13.64 -22.33 7.45
N VAL A 247 -13.82 -21.22 6.71
CA VAL A 247 -14.82 -20.21 7.04
C VAL A 247 -16.23 -20.73 6.95
N LYS A 248 -16.57 -21.50 5.91
CA LYS A 248 -17.89 -22.16 5.80
C LYS A 248 -18.20 -23.07 7.00
N ALA A 249 -17.20 -23.83 7.48
CA ALA A 249 -17.36 -24.69 8.65
C ALA A 249 -17.55 -23.89 9.95
N LEU A 250 -16.87 -22.74 10.09
CA LEU A 250 -16.94 -21.89 11.27
C LEU A 250 -18.18 -20.99 11.32
N PHE A 251 -18.74 -20.63 10.17
CA PHE A 251 -19.91 -19.75 10.01
C PHE A 251 -20.96 -20.38 9.09
N PRO A 252 -21.59 -21.52 9.48
CA PRO A 252 -22.50 -22.28 8.59
C PRO A 252 -23.77 -21.52 8.23
N TRP A 253 -24.07 -20.40 8.89
CA TRP A 253 -25.19 -19.53 8.60
C TRP A 253 -24.92 -18.52 7.47
N ALA A 254 -23.63 -18.26 7.16
CA ALA A 254 -23.26 -17.28 6.15
C ALA A 254 -23.51 -17.81 4.74
N LYS A 255 -23.97 -16.94 3.84
CA LYS A 255 -24.18 -17.26 2.42
C LYS A 255 -22.86 -17.51 1.70
N ASP A 256 -21.84 -16.75 2.07
CA ASP A 256 -20.48 -16.82 1.57
C ASP A 256 -19.51 -16.09 2.53
N TYR A 257 -18.25 -15.94 2.16
CA TYR A 257 -17.24 -15.37 3.03
C TYR A 257 -17.49 -13.87 3.30
N THR A 258 -17.87 -13.09 2.29
CA THR A 258 -18.19 -11.65 2.46
C THR A 258 -19.38 -11.44 3.40
N ASP A 259 -20.39 -12.34 3.37
CA ASP A 259 -21.57 -12.29 4.24
C ASP A 259 -21.19 -12.39 5.73
N VAL A 260 -20.09 -13.08 6.07
CA VAL A 260 -19.58 -13.12 7.45
C VAL A 260 -19.23 -11.71 7.93
N TYR A 261 -18.51 -10.94 7.16
CA TYR A 261 -18.13 -9.58 7.52
C TYR A 261 -19.28 -8.60 7.43
N ASP A 262 -20.14 -8.75 6.42
CA ASP A 262 -21.31 -7.87 6.20
C ASP A 262 -22.29 -7.92 7.35
N ARG A 263 -22.55 -9.11 7.90
CA ARG A 263 -23.44 -9.30 9.05
C ARG A 263 -23.03 -8.49 10.29
N PHE A 264 -21.75 -8.26 10.47
CA PHE A 264 -21.22 -7.51 11.60
C PHE A 264 -20.93 -6.04 11.27
N GLY A 265 -21.28 -5.57 10.05
CA GLY A 265 -21.11 -4.17 9.65
C GLY A 265 -19.65 -3.79 9.33
N LEU A 266 -18.86 -4.76 8.90
CA LEU A 266 -17.45 -4.59 8.52
C LEU A 266 -17.26 -4.35 7.01
N VAL A 267 -18.34 -4.29 6.24
CA VAL A 267 -18.33 -4.04 4.79
C VAL A 267 -18.77 -2.60 4.54
N GLY A 268 -17.90 -1.78 3.94
CA GLY A 268 -18.17 -0.36 3.72
C GLY A 268 -17.05 0.36 2.96
N PRO A 269 -17.20 1.70 2.73
CA PRO A 269 -16.33 2.46 1.84
C PRO A 269 -14.89 2.67 2.38
N ARG A 270 -14.63 2.35 3.66
CA ARG A 270 -13.31 2.37 4.29
C ARG A 270 -12.83 0.97 4.67
N SER A 271 -13.44 -0.08 4.08
CA SER A 271 -13.07 -1.48 4.33
C SER A 271 -12.16 -1.99 3.23
N LEU A 272 -10.96 -2.42 3.63
CA LEU A 272 -9.93 -3.01 2.78
C LEU A 272 -9.93 -4.53 2.97
N PHE A 273 -10.10 -5.24 1.88
CA PHE A 273 -10.08 -6.70 1.86
C PHE A 273 -8.88 -7.17 1.03
N GLY A 274 -7.89 -7.78 1.69
CA GLY A 274 -6.75 -8.40 1.02
C GLY A 274 -7.18 -9.58 0.15
N HIS A 275 -6.52 -9.75 -0.98
CA HIS A 275 -6.64 -10.84 -1.96
C HIS A 275 -7.94 -10.84 -2.77
N GLY A 276 -9.05 -11.37 -2.25
CA GLY A 276 -10.31 -11.42 -3.01
C GLY A 276 -10.25 -12.26 -4.28
N ILE A 277 -9.48 -13.38 -4.29
CA ILE A 277 -9.22 -14.19 -5.49
C ILE A 277 -10.46 -14.98 -5.89
N HIS A 278 -11.12 -15.62 -4.91
CA HIS A 278 -12.17 -16.61 -5.12
C HIS A 278 -13.57 -16.06 -4.81
N LEU A 279 -13.82 -14.79 -5.13
CA LEU A 279 -15.14 -14.17 -4.90
C LEU A 279 -16.21 -14.73 -5.84
N SER A 280 -17.41 -14.92 -5.34
CA SER A 280 -18.61 -15.17 -6.13
C SER A 280 -19.12 -13.87 -6.76
N GLU A 281 -20.08 -13.97 -7.69
CA GLU A 281 -20.72 -12.79 -8.30
C GLU A 281 -21.50 -11.96 -7.27
N ARG A 282 -22.17 -12.62 -6.31
CA ARG A 282 -22.88 -11.96 -5.21
C ARG A 282 -21.92 -11.13 -4.34
N GLU A 283 -20.75 -11.69 -4.03
CA GLU A 283 -19.72 -10.99 -3.23
C GLU A 283 -19.20 -9.77 -3.97
N CYS A 284 -18.89 -9.91 -5.26
CA CYS A 284 -18.46 -8.78 -6.09
C CYS A 284 -19.52 -7.67 -6.13
N ALA A 285 -20.80 -8.03 -6.30
CA ALA A 285 -21.91 -7.07 -6.29
C ALA A 285 -22.00 -6.35 -4.93
N ARG A 286 -21.93 -7.09 -3.81
CA ARG A 286 -22.01 -6.52 -2.47
C ARG A 286 -20.85 -5.59 -2.16
N LEU A 287 -19.62 -5.96 -2.57
CA LEU A 287 -18.42 -5.13 -2.40
C LEU A 287 -18.49 -3.86 -3.25
N SER A 288 -19.03 -3.94 -4.46
CA SER A 288 -19.31 -2.78 -5.32
C SER A 288 -20.33 -1.84 -4.68
N GLU A 289 -21.50 -2.34 -4.25
CA GLU A 289 -22.55 -1.56 -3.61
C GLU A 289 -22.09 -0.82 -2.37
N SER A 290 -21.24 -1.47 -1.57
CA SER A 290 -20.73 -0.89 -0.33
C SER A 290 -19.59 0.11 -0.53
N GLY A 291 -19.03 0.18 -1.74
CA GLY A 291 -17.82 0.94 -2.02
C GLY A 291 -16.55 0.39 -1.35
N SER A 292 -16.57 -0.90 -0.97
CA SER A 292 -15.41 -1.58 -0.38
C SER A 292 -14.25 -1.70 -1.35
N ILE A 293 -13.06 -1.95 -0.81
CA ILE A 293 -11.81 -1.98 -1.55
C ILE A 293 -11.27 -3.41 -1.53
N ILE A 294 -10.99 -3.98 -2.70
CA ILE A 294 -10.21 -5.21 -2.83
C ILE A 294 -8.78 -4.85 -3.14
N VAL A 295 -7.84 -5.45 -2.42
CA VAL A 295 -6.41 -5.22 -2.58
C VAL A 295 -5.75 -6.44 -3.22
N HIS A 296 -5.28 -6.27 -4.45
CA HIS A 296 -4.56 -7.31 -5.18
C HIS A 296 -3.13 -7.45 -4.67
N CYS A 297 -2.75 -8.67 -4.24
CA CYS A 297 -1.43 -9.01 -3.70
C CYS A 297 -0.74 -10.05 -4.62
N PRO A 298 -0.32 -9.69 -5.85
CA PRO A 298 0.04 -10.67 -6.88
C PRO A 298 1.20 -11.56 -6.50
N THR A 299 2.26 -11.01 -5.88
CA THR A 299 3.46 -11.79 -5.51
C THR A 299 3.18 -12.81 -4.42
N SER A 300 2.34 -12.46 -3.45
CA SER A 300 1.89 -13.39 -2.40
C SER A 300 0.97 -14.47 -2.96
N ASN A 301 -0.03 -14.06 -3.75
CA ASN A 301 -1.00 -14.98 -4.33
C ASN A 301 -0.33 -16.09 -5.17
N THR A 302 0.71 -15.75 -5.92
CA THR A 302 1.46 -16.71 -6.74
C THR A 302 2.47 -17.51 -5.91
N PHE A 303 3.13 -16.89 -4.93
CA PHE A 303 4.10 -17.56 -4.07
C PHE A 303 3.46 -18.62 -3.18
N LEU A 304 2.31 -18.32 -2.57
CA LEU A 304 1.56 -19.25 -1.72
C LEU A 304 0.63 -20.19 -2.52
N GLY A 305 0.54 -20.00 -3.84
CA GLY A 305 -0.33 -20.81 -4.69
C GLY A 305 -1.82 -20.56 -4.45
N SER A 306 -2.19 -19.40 -3.93
CA SER A 306 -3.57 -19.04 -3.58
C SER A 306 -4.48 -18.92 -4.81
N GLY A 307 -3.94 -18.49 -5.97
CA GLY A 307 -4.66 -18.43 -7.24
C GLY A 307 -4.35 -17.20 -8.09
N LEU A 308 -5.04 -17.10 -9.22
CA LEU A 308 -4.88 -16.00 -10.18
C LEU A 308 -6.01 -14.99 -10.05
N PHE A 309 -5.68 -13.79 -9.62
CA PHE A 309 -6.61 -12.68 -9.47
C PHE A 309 -7.16 -12.20 -10.84
N ASP A 310 -8.44 -11.86 -10.89
CA ASP A 310 -9.11 -11.38 -12.12
C ASP A 310 -9.46 -9.89 -11.97
N ILE A 311 -8.51 -9.03 -12.35
CA ILE A 311 -8.65 -7.59 -12.24
C ILE A 311 -9.81 -7.04 -13.08
N ASP A 312 -10.03 -7.57 -14.29
CA ASP A 312 -11.08 -7.09 -15.19
C ASP A 312 -12.47 -7.46 -14.70
N ARG A 313 -12.60 -8.63 -14.06
CA ARG A 313 -13.86 -9.05 -13.44
C ARG A 313 -14.27 -8.09 -12.33
N LEU A 314 -13.33 -7.64 -11.51
CA LEU A 314 -13.62 -6.69 -10.43
C LEU A 314 -13.81 -5.26 -10.94
N ALA A 315 -13.15 -4.90 -12.04
CA ALA A 315 -13.32 -3.61 -12.69
C ALA A 315 -14.53 -3.55 -13.66
N ASP A 316 -15.41 -4.57 -13.69
CA ASP A 316 -16.61 -4.59 -14.54
C ASP A 316 -17.43 -3.30 -14.37
N PRO A 317 -17.63 -2.47 -15.41
CA PRO A 317 -18.30 -1.19 -15.29
C PRO A 317 -19.76 -1.27 -14.84
N ARG A 318 -20.39 -2.44 -14.92
CA ARG A 318 -21.75 -2.67 -14.41
C ARG A 318 -21.80 -2.72 -12.88
N ARG A 319 -20.70 -3.11 -12.26
CA ARG A 319 -20.56 -3.22 -10.80
C ARG A 319 -19.07 -3.09 -10.40
N PRO A 320 -18.46 -1.93 -10.62
CA PRO A 320 -17.03 -1.76 -10.37
C PRO A 320 -16.73 -1.87 -8.87
N VAL A 321 -15.78 -2.72 -8.52
CA VAL A 321 -15.19 -2.78 -7.19
C VAL A 321 -13.95 -1.90 -7.16
N ARG A 322 -13.79 -1.11 -6.11
CA ARG A 322 -12.57 -0.30 -5.92
C ARG A 322 -11.37 -1.23 -5.72
N LEU A 323 -10.30 -0.95 -6.45
CA LEU A 323 -9.11 -1.80 -6.46
C LEU A 323 -7.91 -1.06 -5.88
N GLY A 324 -7.14 -1.77 -5.05
CA GLY A 324 -5.79 -1.43 -4.66
C GLY A 324 -4.81 -2.51 -5.11
N ILE A 325 -3.50 -2.20 -5.05
CA ILE A 325 -2.42 -3.14 -5.29
C ILE A 325 -1.40 -3.07 -4.14
N ALA A 326 -0.78 -4.19 -3.79
CA ALA A 326 0.05 -4.27 -2.62
C ALA A 326 1.15 -5.35 -2.73
N THR A 327 2.20 -5.18 -1.93
CA THR A 327 3.30 -6.14 -1.83
C THR A 327 2.94 -7.36 -1.00
N ASP A 328 2.16 -7.16 0.07
CA ASP A 328 1.83 -8.19 1.06
C ASP A 328 3.08 -8.88 1.64
N ILE A 329 4.08 -8.11 2.07
CA ILE A 329 5.20 -8.63 2.85
C ILE A 329 4.66 -9.18 4.19
N GLY A 330 4.86 -10.43 4.57
CA GLY A 330 5.83 -11.48 4.15
C GLY A 330 5.34 -12.64 3.29
N GLY A 331 4.03 -12.79 2.89
CA GLY A 331 3.66 -13.70 1.82
C GLY A 331 4.19 -13.20 0.49
N GLY A 332 4.23 -11.89 0.28
CA GLY A 332 4.87 -11.27 -0.86
C GLY A 332 6.39 -11.37 -0.83
N THR A 333 7.01 -11.36 -2.00
CA THR A 333 8.43 -11.69 -2.19
C THR A 333 9.33 -10.49 -2.45
N SER A 334 8.78 -9.27 -2.51
CA SER A 334 9.53 -8.05 -2.77
C SER A 334 8.86 -6.82 -2.14
N TYR A 335 9.65 -5.95 -1.50
CA TYR A 335 9.21 -4.62 -1.07
C TYR A 335 9.04 -3.63 -2.23
N PHE A 336 9.65 -3.91 -3.37
CA PHE A 336 9.67 -3.03 -4.53
C PHE A 336 8.36 -3.15 -5.31
N LEU A 337 7.43 -2.20 -5.12
CA LEU A 337 6.12 -2.20 -5.76
C LEU A 337 6.19 -2.39 -7.29
N PRO A 338 7.14 -1.80 -8.05
CA PRO A 338 7.22 -2.10 -9.48
C PRO A 338 7.44 -3.58 -9.81
N ALA A 339 8.16 -4.36 -8.99
CA ALA A 339 8.24 -5.82 -9.17
C ALA A 339 6.87 -6.50 -8.95
N THR A 340 6.09 -6.01 -7.96
CA THR A 340 4.70 -6.43 -7.74
C THR A 340 3.81 -6.13 -8.96
N LEU A 341 4.00 -4.96 -9.60
CA LEU A 341 3.30 -4.61 -10.85
C LEU A 341 3.67 -5.56 -11.99
N GLY A 342 4.94 -5.96 -12.08
CA GLY A 342 5.41 -6.96 -13.02
C GLY A 342 4.72 -8.32 -12.84
N GLU A 343 4.53 -8.74 -11.59
CA GLU A 343 3.79 -9.97 -11.30
C GLU A 343 2.29 -9.82 -11.61
N ALA A 344 1.66 -8.69 -11.28
CA ALA A 344 0.29 -8.38 -11.67
C ALA A 344 0.09 -8.45 -13.19
N HIS A 345 1.06 -7.93 -13.98
CA HIS A 345 1.03 -8.06 -15.44
C HIS A 345 1.08 -9.53 -15.90
N LYS A 346 1.95 -10.36 -15.31
CA LYS A 346 2.04 -11.79 -15.65
C LYS A 346 0.75 -12.52 -15.31
N VAL A 347 0.17 -12.27 -14.13
CA VAL A 347 -1.13 -12.82 -13.70
C VAL A 347 -2.23 -12.42 -14.70
N ALA A 348 -2.30 -11.15 -15.09
CA ALA A 348 -3.26 -10.69 -16.10
C ALA A 348 -3.06 -11.42 -17.44
N ARG A 349 -1.81 -11.64 -17.89
CA ARG A 349 -1.50 -12.38 -19.11
C ARG A 349 -1.95 -13.84 -19.03
N LEU A 350 -1.78 -14.51 -17.89
CA LEU A 350 -2.27 -15.87 -17.67
C LEU A 350 -3.82 -15.95 -17.71
N LYS A 351 -4.49 -14.85 -17.36
CA LYS A 351 -5.95 -14.71 -17.50
C LYS A 351 -6.40 -14.24 -18.89
N GLY A 352 -5.46 -14.17 -19.88
CA GLY A 352 -5.76 -13.73 -21.25
C GLY A 352 -5.98 -12.21 -21.40
N ARG A 353 -5.54 -11.42 -20.42
CA ARG A 353 -5.72 -9.96 -20.33
C ARG A 353 -4.40 -9.21 -20.42
N ARG A 354 -4.44 -7.89 -20.44
CA ARG A 354 -3.26 -7.03 -20.47
C ARG A 354 -3.42 -5.93 -19.42
N LEU A 355 -2.43 -5.83 -18.53
CA LEU A 355 -2.22 -4.67 -17.67
C LEU A 355 -1.12 -3.83 -18.32
N SER A 356 -1.44 -2.62 -18.78
CA SER A 356 -0.42 -1.73 -19.36
C SER A 356 0.51 -1.18 -18.29
N PRO A 357 1.73 -0.71 -18.64
CA PRO A 357 2.62 -0.06 -17.67
C PRO A 357 1.99 1.18 -17.03
N LEU A 358 1.26 2.00 -17.79
CA LEU A 358 0.57 3.18 -17.25
C LEU A 358 -0.52 2.79 -16.25
N ASP A 359 -1.35 1.78 -16.56
CA ASP A 359 -2.37 1.28 -15.61
C ASP A 359 -1.72 0.75 -14.33
N ALA A 360 -0.61 0.04 -14.46
CA ALA A 360 0.12 -0.54 -13.34
C ALA A 360 0.68 0.55 -12.42
N PHE A 361 1.41 1.54 -12.94
CA PHE A 361 1.96 2.63 -12.14
C PHE A 361 0.88 3.56 -11.57
N TYR A 362 -0.23 3.75 -12.28
CA TYR A 362 -1.41 4.43 -11.73
C TYR A 362 -1.92 3.72 -10.48
N LEU A 363 -2.11 2.40 -10.53
CA LEU A 363 -2.58 1.61 -9.36
C LEU A 363 -1.66 1.77 -8.15
N ALA A 364 -0.33 1.78 -8.34
CA ALA A 364 0.64 1.91 -7.24
C ALA A 364 0.77 3.35 -6.68
N THR A 365 0.15 4.34 -7.31
CA THR A 365 0.24 5.76 -6.93
C THR A 365 -1.15 6.36 -6.71
N LEU A 366 -1.71 7.10 -7.68
CA LEU A 366 -3.01 7.76 -7.56
C LEU A 366 -4.16 6.76 -7.39
N GLY A 367 -4.08 5.58 -7.98
CA GLY A 367 -5.08 4.52 -7.83
C GLY A 367 -5.20 4.06 -6.37
N ASN A 368 -4.08 3.74 -5.72
CA ASN A 368 -4.07 3.40 -4.29
C ASN A 368 -4.45 4.60 -3.40
N ALA A 369 -4.04 5.82 -3.75
CA ALA A 369 -4.47 7.02 -3.03
C ALA A 369 -6.00 7.16 -3.05
N ARG A 370 -6.62 7.01 -4.24
CA ARG A 370 -8.10 7.02 -4.40
C ARG A 370 -8.77 5.86 -3.67
N ALA A 371 -8.19 4.65 -3.74
CA ALA A 371 -8.69 3.50 -3.01
C ALA A 371 -8.74 3.77 -1.50
N LEU A 372 -7.71 4.41 -0.96
CA LEU A 372 -7.63 4.77 0.45
C LEU A 372 -8.34 6.10 0.81
N GLY A 373 -8.85 6.87 -0.17
CA GLY A 373 -9.43 8.20 0.07
C GLY A 373 -8.39 9.22 0.52
N LEU A 374 -7.15 9.09 0.06
CA LEU A 374 -6.01 9.96 0.35
C LEU A 374 -5.59 10.82 -0.86
N GLU A 375 -6.29 10.77 -1.98
CA GLU A 375 -5.98 11.50 -3.23
C GLU A 375 -5.96 13.01 -3.05
N GLY A 376 -6.61 13.52 -2.01
CA GLY A 376 -6.53 14.91 -1.58
C GLY A 376 -5.19 15.30 -0.95
N GLU A 377 -4.40 14.32 -0.53
CA GLU A 377 -3.14 14.51 0.20
C GLU A 377 -1.91 14.05 -0.58
N ILE A 378 -1.99 12.88 -1.27
CA ILE A 378 -0.87 12.18 -1.93
C ILE A 378 -1.30 11.50 -3.23
N GLY A 379 -0.36 10.86 -3.91
CA GLY A 379 -0.61 10.01 -5.09
C GLY A 379 -0.50 10.74 -6.43
N SER A 380 -0.35 12.06 -6.43
CA SER A 380 -0.06 12.87 -7.62
C SER A 380 0.97 13.97 -7.32
N LEU A 381 1.54 14.58 -8.37
CA LEU A 381 2.44 15.73 -8.25
C LEU A 381 1.70 17.07 -8.38
N GLU A 382 0.41 17.09 -8.11
CA GLU A 382 -0.38 18.33 -8.17
C GLU A 382 -0.01 19.31 -7.04
N PRO A 383 0.00 20.63 -7.31
CA PRO A 383 0.20 21.63 -6.26
C PRO A 383 -0.77 21.46 -5.09
N GLY A 384 -0.25 21.65 -3.87
CA GLY A 384 -0.99 21.47 -2.63
C GLY A 384 -0.94 20.06 -2.02
N ARG A 385 -0.58 19.02 -2.78
CA ARG A 385 -0.32 17.67 -2.25
C ARG A 385 0.97 17.65 -1.46
N PHE A 386 1.13 16.69 -0.54
CA PHE A 386 2.43 16.45 0.08
C PHE A 386 3.42 15.96 -0.99
N ALA A 387 4.65 16.43 -0.90
CA ALA A 387 5.74 15.98 -1.75
C ALA A 387 6.24 14.59 -1.28
N ASP A 388 5.37 13.59 -1.43
CA ASP A 388 5.68 12.18 -1.31
C ASP A 388 6.09 11.69 -2.69
N ILE A 389 7.39 11.46 -2.88
CA ILE A 389 8.00 11.32 -4.21
C ILE A 389 8.97 10.14 -4.19
N ALA A 390 8.91 9.31 -5.23
CA ALA A 390 9.94 8.35 -5.59
C ALA A 390 10.68 8.83 -6.83
N VAL A 391 11.99 8.60 -6.86
CA VAL A 391 12.85 8.90 -8.01
C VAL A 391 13.46 7.59 -8.50
N LEU A 392 13.12 7.19 -9.72
CA LEU A 392 13.57 5.94 -10.32
C LEU A 392 14.60 6.21 -11.42
N ASP A 393 15.75 5.56 -11.31
CA ASP A 393 16.80 5.58 -12.32
C ASP A 393 16.62 4.41 -13.32
N PRO A 394 16.24 4.68 -14.57
CA PRO A 394 16.04 3.64 -15.57
C PRO A 394 17.34 3.00 -16.07
N ARG A 395 18.50 3.49 -15.60
CA ARG A 395 19.85 2.98 -15.93
C ARG A 395 20.59 2.44 -14.71
N ALA A 396 19.88 2.17 -13.60
CA ALA A 396 20.49 1.78 -12.32
C ALA A 396 21.33 0.49 -12.35
N THR A 397 21.11 -0.38 -13.32
CA THR A 397 21.87 -1.62 -13.52
C THR A 397 22.29 -1.75 -14.98
N PRO A 398 23.35 -2.52 -15.30
CA PRO A 398 23.75 -2.74 -16.70
C PRO A 398 22.62 -3.27 -17.58
N VAL A 399 21.78 -4.17 -17.06
CA VAL A 399 20.64 -4.74 -17.79
C VAL A 399 19.58 -3.66 -18.07
N LEU A 400 19.24 -2.84 -17.08
CA LEU A 400 18.30 -1.71 -17.25
C LEU A 400 18.86 -0.68 -18.24
N ALA A 401 20.13 -0.32 -18.13
CA ALA A 401 20.78 0.63 -19.03
C ALA A 401 20.71 0.17 -20.49
N ALA A 402 21.11 -1.07 -20.75
CA ALA A 402 21.04 -1.65 -22.09
C ALA A 402 19.59 -1.71 -22.62
N ARG A 403 18.62 -2.09 -21.78
CA ARG A 403 17.20 -2.10 -22.17
C ARG A 403 16.66 -0.70 -22.42
N HIS A 404 17.09 0.28 -21.62
CA HIS A 404 16.63 1.67 -21.74
C HIS A 404 17.10 2.32 -23.06
N GLU A 405 18.27 1.95 -23.60
CA GLU A 405 18.74 2.41 -24.91
C GLU A 405 17.80 2.03 -26.05
N LEU A 406 16.97 0.99 -25.87
CA LEU A 406 15.96 0.53 -26.82
C LEU A 406 14.58 1.09 -26.55
N SER A 407 14.43 1.96 -25.53
CA SER A 407 13.13 2.54 -25.17
C SER A 407 12.81 3.72 -26.09
N GLU A 408 11.70 3.63 -26.83
CA GLU A 408 11.20 4.65 -27.74
C GLU A 408 10.07 5.49 -27.09
N SER A 409 9.56 5.04 -25.94
CA SER A 409 8.42 5.66 -25.27
C SER A 409 8.55 5.61 -23.73
N LEU A 410 7.70 6.42 -23.06
CA LEU A 410 7.52 6.31 -21.62
C LEU A 410 7.07 4.90 -21.23
N GLU A 411 6.12 4.32 -21.95
CA GLU A 411 5.61 2.97 -21.64
C GLU A 411 6.70 1.90 -21.70
N ASP A 412 7.64 2.01 -22.65
CA ASP A 412 8.79 1.09 -22.73
C ASP A 412 9.67 1.20 -21.49
N THR A 413 9.92 2.43 -21.02
CA THR A 413 10.71 2.68 -19.82
C THR A 413 10.00 2.15 -18.58
N LEU A 414 8.72 2.41 -18.42
CA LEU A 414 7.92 1.91 -17.28
C LEU A 414 7.84 0.37 -17.30
N PHE A 415 7.67 -0.23 -18.47
CA PHE A 415 7.63 -1.67 -18.62
C PHE A 415 8.98 -2.31 -18.24
N ALA A 416 10.10 -1.72 -18.66
CA ALA A 416 11.44 -2.18 -18.25
C ALA A 416 11.62 -2.07 -16.72
N LEU A 417 11.22 -0.96 -16.11
CA LEU A 417 11.29 -0.76 -14.66
C LEU A 417 10.49 -1.82 -13.90
N MET A 418 9.25 -2.12 -14.30
CA MET A 418 8.44 -3.10 -13.58
C MET A 418 8.87 -4.56 -13.81
N MET A 419 9.60 -4.87 -14.91
CA MET A 419 10.01 -6.23 -15.24
C MET A 419 11.44 -6.57 -14.81
N LEU A 420 12.33 -5.58 -14.73
CA LEU A 420 13.77 -5.81 -14.60
C LEU A 420 14.40 -5.07 -13.41
N ALA A 421 13.69 -4.07 -12.83
CA ALA A 421 14.24 -3.29 -11.75
C ALA A 421 14.05 -3.94 -10.38
N ASP A 422 14.86 -3.50 -9.43
CA ASP A 422 14.79 -3.74 -8.00
C ASP A 422 15.06 -2.44 -7.22
N ASP A 423 15.32 -2.52 -5.92
CA ASP A 423 15.59 -1.36 -5.05
C ASP A 423 16.77 -0.51 -5.54
N ARG A 424 17.71 -1.07 -6.28
CA ARG A 424 18.81 -0.32 -6.91
C ARG A 424 18.33 0.75 -7.88
N ALA A 425 17.14 0.61 -8.43
CA ALA A 425 16.54 1.64 -9.29
C ALA A 425 16.04 2.86 -8.51
N VAL A 426 15.83 2.75 -7.19
CA VAL A 426 15.38 3.89 -6.36
C VAL A 426 16.56 4.82 -6.08
N ALA A 427 16.65 5.93 -6.82
CA ALA A 427 17.69 6.92 -6.64
C ALA A 427 17.48 7.77 -5.38
N ALA A 428 16.22 8.12 -5.08
CA ALA A 428 15.84 8.86 -3.88
C ALA A 428 14.35 8.67 -3.56
N THR A 429 14.00 8.84 -2.28
CA THR A 429 12.63 8.88 -1.79
C THR A 429 12.44 10.09 -0.89
N TYR A 430 11.34 10.81 -1.10
CA TYR A 430 10.97 11.97 -0.30
C TYR A 430 9.60 11.73 0.35
N VAL A 431 9.49 12.04 1.63
CA VAL A 431 8.25 12.01 2.41
C VAL A 431 7.99 13.41 2.96
N ALA A 432 6.86 13.99 2.62
CA ALA A 432 6.52 15.36 2.94
C ALA A 432 7.71 16.32 2.66
N GLY A 433 8.31 16.19 1.48
CA GLY A 433 9.42 17.01 1.00
C GLY A 433 10.80 16.74 1.62
N ARG A 434 10.88 15.85 2.63
CA ARG A 434 12.16 15.47 3.24
C ARG A 434 12.74 14.26 2.52
N CYS A 435 14.01 14.31 2.12
CA CYS A 435 14.72 13.15 1.60
C CYS A 435 14.92 12.14 2.73
N VAL A 436 14.23 11.00 2.65
CA VAL A 436 14.26 9.90 3.64
C VAL A 436 15.11 8.72 3.19
N HIS A 437 15.37 8.63 1.89
CA HIS A 437 16.32 7.69 1.30
C HIS A 437 17.03 8.32 0.11
N ARG A 438 18.32 8.03 -0.02
CA ARG A 438 19.13 8.35 -1.20
C ARG A 438 20.13 7.23 -1.43
N ARG A 439 20.10 6.65 -2.63
CA ARG A 439 21.08 5.66 -3.06
C ARG A 439 22.49 6.27 -3.03
N ALA A 440 23.44 5.56 -2.44
CA ALA A 440 24.83 5.95 -2.52
C ALA A 440 25.27 6.01 -4.00
N LYS A 441 26.03 7.02 -4.37
CA LYS A 441 26.66 7.03 -5.70
C LYS A 441 27.65 5.87 -5.75
N ALA A 442 27.60 5.08 -6.83
CA ALA A 442 28.69 4.16 -7.11
C ALA A 442 29.95 4.99 -7.40
N ASP A 443 31.02 4.67 -6.69
CA ASP A 443 32.35 5.25 -6.93
C ASP A 443 32.89 4.83 -8.31
#